data_58f8cfd92b2d8d59e8edd0a60cc8cd8d
#
_entry.id   58f8cfd92b2d8d59e8edd0a60cc8cd8d
#
_cell.length_a   1.000
_cell.length_b   1.000
_cell.length_c   1.000
_cell.angle_alpha   90.00
_cell.angle_beta   90.00
_cell.angle_gamma   90.00
#
_symmetry.space_group_name_H-M   'P 1'
#
loop_
_entity.id
_entity.type
_entity.pdbx_description
1 polymer ?
#
loop_
_entity_poly.entity_id
_entity_poly.type
_entity_poly.pdbx_seq_one_letter_code
_entity_poly.pdbx_strand_id
1 'polypeptide(L)'
;MHLSTHNWMRAEPLETTVRRIKQYGYESIEISGEPTQYNTRDTLRLLKDNGMRCWGAVTLTLGERNLAAKDEGQRARSVDYVKSVITMVSELEGEIVTLVPATVGKVVPDATPEEEWAWVVDATRECFAHAPKRGVRIAVEPLNRFETYLFNRAAQALALAEAVGPECGVCLDAFHLNIEEANIYDAIRLAGKRLFDFHIADNNRFAAGLGHLDWAKIIGTLKEIGYDGALTNEFVAPVDRTPAAIYPDMVETNPVDISPEQLKFIQDHGSSLLTEKFYADQMRITAETILPLIK
;
A
#
# COMPACT_ATOMS: atom_id res chain seq x y z
N MET A 1 -2.21 16.07 7.53
CA MET A 1 -2.48 14.93 6.61
C MET A 1 -2.59 15.46 5.18
N HIS A 2 -2.26 14.66 4.17
CA HIS A 2 -2.37 14.99 2.76
C HIS A 2 -2.77 13.75 1.94
N LEU A 3 -3.32 13.95 0.74
CA LEU A 3 -3.65 12.84 -0.15
C LEU A 3 -2.42 12.33 -0.90
N SER A 4 -2.28 11.01 -0.91
CA SER A 4 -1.35 10.22 -1.71
C SER A 4 -2.10 9.13 -2.48
N THR A 5 -1.42 8.43 -3.37
CA THR A 5 -1.99 7.28 -4.08
C THR A 5 -0.90 6.31 -4.49
N HIS A 6 -1.27 5.04 -4.65
CA HIS A 6 -0.44 4.07 -5.34
C HIS A 6 -0.52 4.26 -6.87
N ASN A 7 0.54 3.83 -7.56
CA ASN A 7 0.56 3.81 -9.03
C ASN A 7 0.40 2.42 -9.64
N TRP A 8 0.30 1.38 -8.81
CA TRP A 8 0.17 0.00 -9.31
C TRP A 8 -1.26 -0.43 -9.60
N MET A 9 -2.26 0.32 -9.15
CA MET A 9 -3.68 -0.06 -9.29
C MET A 9 -4.17 -0.10 -10.74
N ARG A 10 -3.48 0.56 -11.66
CA ARG A 10 -3.72 0.51 -13.10
C ARG A 10 -2.41 0.48 -13.87
N ALA A 11 -2.35 -0.40 -14.89
CA ALA A 11 -1.19 -0.51 -15.78
C ALA A 11 -1.13 0.70 -16.75
N GLU A 12 -0.41 1.74 -16.34
CA GLU A 12 -0.20 2.95 -17.15
C GLU A 12 1.17 3.57 -16.85
N PRO A 13 1.70 4.44 -17.73
CA PRO A 13 2.91 5.18 -17.44
C PRO A 13 2.74 6.07 -16.20
N LEU A 14 3.76 6.09 -15.32
CA LEU A 14 3.78 6.90 -14.10
C LEU A 14 3.45 8.37 -14.37
N GLU A 15 3.92 8.93 -15.48
CA GLU A 15 3.64 10.31 -15.89
C GLU A 15 2.12 10.57 -16.06
N THR A 16 1.39 9.59 -16.58
CA THR A 16 -0.07 9.68 -16.74
C THR A 16 -0.75 9.74 -15.38
N THR A 17 -0.36 8.84 -14.45
CA THR A 17 -0.85 8.86 -13.06
C THR A 17 -0.55 10.21 -12.40
N VAL A 18 0.69 10.68 -12.44
CA VAL A 18 1.12 11.93 -11.80
C VAL A 18 0.34 13.13 -12.33
N ARG A 19 0.15 13.26 -13.64
CA ARG A 19 -0.63 14.35 -14.22
C ARG A 19 -2.10 14.31 -13.81
N ARG A 20 -2.69 13.12 -13.71
CA ARG A 20 -4.09 12.94 -13.31
C ARG A 20 -4.30 13.35 -11.87
N ILE A 21 -3.52 12.81 -10.94
CA ILE A 21 -3.73 13.03 -9.51
C ILE A 21 -3.48 14.49 -9.10
N LYS A 22 -2.55 15.17 -9.76
CA LYS A 22 -2.31 16.60 -9.57
C LYS A 22 -3.60 17.44 -9.77
N GLN A 23 -4.44 17.06 -10.72
CA GLN A 23 -5.70 17.77 -11.01
C GLN A 23 -6.70 17.67 -9.86
N TYR A 24 -6.60 16.63 -9.03
CA TYR A 24 -7.52 16.37 -7.93
C TYR A 24 -6.96 16.75 -6.55
N GLY A 25 -5.80 17.41 -6.51
CA GLY A 25 -5.23 17.93 -5.26
C GLY A 25 -4.46 16.88 -4.43
N TYR A 26 -3.98 15.81 -5.06
CA TYR A 26 -3.00 14.92 -4.45
C TYR A 26 -1.65 15.62 -4.37
N GLU A 27 -0.90 15.38 -3.28
CA GLU A 27 0.39 16.02 -3.04
C GLU A 27 1.57 15.05 -3.20
N SER A 28 1.31 13.75 -3.09
CA SER A 28 2.35 12.74 -3.13
C SER A 28 1.89 11.45 -3.81
N ILE A 29 2.87 10.58 -4.04
CA ILE A 29 2.67 9.22 -4.53
C ILE A 29 3.41 8.24 -3.64
N GLU A 30 2.79 7.11 -3.36
CA GLU A 30 3.44 5.93 -2.82
C GLU A 30 3.67 4.96 -3.96
N ILE A 31 4.94 4.84 -4.36
CA ILE A 31 5.31 4.13 -5.59
C ILE A 31 5.32 2.62 -5.37
N SER A 32 5.05 1.86 -6.40
CA SER A 32 5.18 0.40 -6.32
C SER A 32 6.62 -0.03 -6.00
N GLY A 33 6.78 -0.96 -5.09
CA GLY A 33 8.07 -1.47 -4.63
C GLY A 33 8.79 -2.36 -5.65
N GLU A 34 9.02 -1.83 -6.86
CA GLU A 34 9.71 -2.52 -7.96
C GLU A 34 10.93 -1.73 -8.44
N PRO A 35 12.06 -1.78 -7.70
CA PRO A 35 13.23 -0.94 -7.97
C PRO A 35 13.78 -1.03 -9.40
N THR A 36 13.60 -2.17 -10.05
CA THR A 36 14.06 -2.40 -11.42
C THR A 36 13.20 -1.71 -12.49
N GLN A 37 12.00 -1.26 -12.14
CA GLN A 37 11.07 -0.59 -13.06
C GLN A 37 11.31 0.92 -13.14
N TYR A 38 12.07 1.51 -12.22
CA TYR A 38 12.23 2.95 -12.12
C TYR A 38 13.67 3.38 -12.28
N ASN A 39 13.90 4.35 -13.18
CA ASN A 39 15.08 5.18 -13.10
C ASN A 39 14.83 6.28 -12.06
N THR A 40 15.41 6.14 -10.88
CA THR A 40 15.12 7.02 -9.73
C THR A 40 15.36 8.50 -10.01
N ARG A 41 16.42 8.85 -10.79
CA ARG A 41 16.70 10.23 -11.18
C ARG A 41 15.58 10.82 -12.06
N ASP A 42 15.15 10.08 -13.08
CA ASP A 42 14.13 10.54 -14.00
C ASP A 42 12.76 10.59 -13.32
N THR A 43 12.46 9.60 -12.46
CA THR A 43 11.25 9.57 -11.64
C THR A 43 11.19 10.76 -10.67
N LEU A 44 12.28 11.03 -9.94
CA LEU A 44 12.34 12.17 -9.02
C LEU A 44 12.14 13.50 -9.76
N ARG A 45 12.78 13.66 -10.94
CA ARG A 45 12.57 14.83 -11.78
C ARG A 45 11.11 14.98 -12.21
N LEU A 46 10.49 13.90 -12.70
CA LEU A 46 9.08 13.89 -13.09
C LEU A 46 8.17 14.35 -11.94
N LEU A 47 8.38 13.85 -10.74
CA LEU A 47 7.61 14.24 -9.56
C LEU A 47 7.80 15.73 -9.26
N LYS A 48 9.05 16.20 -9.16
CA LYS A 48 9.37 17.60 -8.86
C LYS A 48 8.83 18.58 -9.91
N ASP A 49 8.95 18.25 -11.19
CA ASP A 49 8.44 19.09 -12.30
C ASP A 49 6.90 19.22 -12.26
N ASN A 50 6.22 18.27 -11.63
CA ASN A 50 4.78 18.30 -11.43
C ASN A 50 4.36 18.82 -10.04
N GLY A 51 5.29 19.24 -9.18
CA GLY A 51 5.01 19.69 -7.82
C GLY A 51 4.50 18.56 -6.91
N MET A 52 4.85 17.31 -7.25
CA MET A 52 4.54 16.11 -6.49
C MET A 52 5.78 15.66 -5.71
N ARG A 53 5.58 14.90 -4.64
CA ARG A 53 6.67 14.23 -3.91
C ARG A 53 6.46 12.72 -3.86
N CYS A 54 7.54 11.97 -3.71
CA CYS A 54 7.45 10.59 -3.29
C CYS A 54 7.14 10.58 -1.80
N TRP A 55 6.03 9.95 -1.39
CA TRP A 55 5.80 9.67 0.04
C TRP A 55 6.62 8.47 0.47
N GLY A 56 6.56 7.41 -0.31
CA GLY A 56 7.23 6.18 -0.03
C GLY A 56 7.01 5.13 -1.09
N ALA A 57 7.13 3.88 -0.69
CA ALA A 57 6.79 2.72 -1.52
C ALA A 57 6.16 1.62 -0.70
N VAL A 58 5.18 0.92 -1.28
CA VAL A 58 4.66 -0.33 -0.74
C VAL A 58 5.45 -1.51 -1.33
N THR A 59 5.83 -2.47 -0.49
CA THR A 59 6.46 -3.70 -0.97
C THR A 59 5.43 -4.59 -1.66
N LEU A 60 5.76 -5.03 -2.86
CA LEU A 60 4.97 -6.02 -3.59
C LEU A 60 5.49 -7.41 -3.27
N THR A 61 5.03 -7.93 -2.12
CA THR A 61 5.46 -9.22 -1.60
C THR A 61 4.65 -10.34 -2.26
N LEU A 62 4.98 -10.62 -3.53
CA LEU A 62 4.33 -11.59 -4.41
C LEU A 62 5.28 -12.71 -4.78
N GLY A 63 4.74 -13.86 -5.19
CA GLY A 63 5.53 -15.01 -5.66
C GLY A 63 6.50 -15.53 -4.60
N GLU A 64 7.80 -15.46 -4.88
CA GLU A 64 8.85 -15.96 -3.99
C GLU A 64 9.25 -14.98 -2.87
N ARG A 65 8.67 -13.79 -2.79
CA ARG A 65 8.99 -12.79 -1.76
C ARG A 65 8.23 -13.11 -0.48
N ASN A 66 8.96 -13.52 0.57
CA ASN A 66 8.38 -13.89 1.87
C ASN A 66 9.45 -13.78 2.98
N LEU A 67 9.29 -12.86 3.91
CA LEU A 67 10.18 -12.72 5.07
C LEU A 67 9.96 -13.81 6.13
N ALA A 68 8.83 -14.52 6.07
CA ALA A 68 8.50 -15.64 6.95
C ALA A 68 8.73 -17.00 6.27
N ALA A 69 9.38 -17.07 5.11
CA ALA A 69 9.57 -18.33 4.38
C ALA A 69 10.39 -19.34 5.21
N LYS A 70 10.05 -20.63 5.11
CA LYS A 70 10.82 -21.71 5.73
C LYS A 70 12.22 -21.85 5.13
N ASP A 71 12.35 -21.63 3.81
CA ASP A 71 13.64 -21.64 3.12
C ASP A 71 14.45 -20.38 3.44
N GLU A 72 15.63 -20.55 4.01
CA GLU A 72 16.53 -19.45 4.40
C GLU A 72 17.00 -18.63 3.19
N GLY A 73 17.28 -19.28 2.07
CA GLY A 73 17.70 -18.60 0.85
C GLY A 73 16.56 -17.72 0.28
N GLN A 74 15.33 -18.18 0.38
CA GLN A 74 14.15 -17.37 0.01
C GLN A 74 14.00 -16.15 0.93
N ARG A 75 14.17 -16.32 2.25
CA ARG A 75 14.14 -15.19 3.20
C ARG A 75 15.25 -14.18 2.88
N ALA A 76 16.48 -14.64 2.64
CA ALA A 76 17.60 -13.76 2.29
C ALA A 76 17.32 -12.95 1.02
N ARG A 77 16.82 -13.58 -0.05
CA ARG A 77 16.42 -12.87 -1.27
C ARG A 77 15.30 -11.86 -1.02
N SER A 78 14.37 -12.18 -0.14
CA SER A 78 13.28 -11.28 0.25
C SER A 78 13.79 -10.07 1.02
N VAL A 79 14.75 -10.26 1.93
CA VAL A 79 15.43 -9.17 2.64
C VAL A 79 16.19 -8.26 1.66
N ASP A 80 16.93 -8.82 0.70
CA ASP A 80 17.65 -8.05 -0.31
C ASP A 80 16.70 -7.24 -1.19
N TYR A 81 15.54 -7.81 -1.53
CA TYR A 81 14.49 -7.08 -2.25
C TYR A 81 13.99 -5.88 -1.42
N VAL A 82 13.63 -6.06 -0.14
CA VAL A 82 13.17 -4.96 0.71
C VAL A 82 14.23 -3.88 0.87
N LYS A 83 15.50 -4.26 1.06
CA LYS A 83 16.62 -3.30 1.10
C LYS A 83 16.76 -2.51 -0.21
N SER A 84 16.48 -3.13 -1.34
CA SER A 84 16.49 -2.45 -2.65
C SER A 84 15.34 -1.45 -2.76
N VAL A 85 14.16 -1.78 -2.25
CA VAL A 85 13.00 -0.85 -2.15
C VAL A 85 13.36 0.34 -1.25
N ILE A 86 13.94 0.10 -0.07
CA ILE A 86 14.39 1.15 0.85
C ILE A 86 15.39 2.09 0.16
N THR A 87 16.32 1.53 -0.60
CA THR A 87 17.32 2.33 -1.35
C THR A 87 16.63 3.19 -2.42
N MET A 88 15.71 2.62 -3.19
CA MET A 88 14.91 3.35 -4.19
C MET A 88 14.13 4.51 -3.55
N VAL A 89 13.46 4.27 -2.43
CA VAL A 89 12.69 5.31 -1.71
C VAL A 89 13.61 6.45 -1.26
N SER A 90 14.79 6.12 -0.71
CA SER A 90 15.79 7.12 -0.32
C SER A 90 16.26 7.97 -1.52
N GLU A 91 16.51 7.35 -2.68
CA GLU A 91 16.90 8.04 -3.91
C GLU A 91 15.78 8.91 -4.49
N LEU A 92 14.52 8.58 -4.20
CA LEU A 92 13.34 9.35 -4.54
C LEU A 92 13.01 10.44 -3.50
N GLU A 93 13.84 10.64 -2.49
CA GLU A 93 13.62 11.55 -1.37
C GLU A 93 12.32 11.22 -0.59
N GLY A 94 11.88 9.95 -0.62
CA GLY A 94 10.71 9.47 0.10
C GLY A 94 11.02 9.14 1.57
N GLU A 95 9.97 9.02 2.38
CA GLU A 95 10.08 8.93 3.84
C GLU A 95 9.84 7.53 4.40
N ILE A 96 9.11 6.67 3.66
CA ILE A 96 8.58 5.44 4.24
C ILE A 96 8.61 4.26 3.25
N VAL A 97 8.77 3.05 3.80
CA VAL A 97 8.46 1.80 3.10
C VAL A 97 7.37 1.08 3.87
N THR A 98 6.22 0.92 3.24
CA THR A 98 5.15 0.05 3.71
C THR A 98 5.53 -1.39 3.43
N LEU A 99 5.69 -2.17 4.50
CA LEU A 99 6.20 -3.53 4.46
C LEU A 99 5.07 -4.53 4.69
N VAL A 100 4.75 -5.32 3.68
CA VAL A 100 3.94 -6.54 3.80
C VAL A 100 4.89 -7.72 4.06
N PRO A 101 4.90 -8.34 5.26
CA PRO A 101 5.95 -9.29 5.64
C PRO A 101 5.89 -10.65 4.97
N ALA A 102 4.69 -11.10 4.59
CA ALA A 102 4.46 -12.43 4.00
C ALA A 102 3.87 -12.31 2.59
N THR A 103 4.05 -13.36 1.79
CA THR A 103 3.53 -13.40 0.41
C THR A 103 2.02 -13.22 0.37
N VAL A 104 1.57 -12.24 -0.40
CA VAL A 104 0.14 -12.03 -0.72
C VAL A 104 -0.37 -13.23 -1.54
N GLY A 105 -1.52 -13.76 -1.16
CA GLY A 105 -2.10 -14.98 -1.69
C GLY A 105 -1.71 -16.24 -0.92
N LYS A 106 -0.76 -16.17 0.03
CA LYS A 106 -0.39 -17.30 0.89
C LYS A 106 -1.29 -17.35 2.12
N VAL A 107 -2.15 -18.36 2.19
CA VAL A 107 -3.11 -18.55 3.29
C VAL A 107 -2.82 -19.76 4.18
N VAL A 108 -1.73 -20.48 3.91
CA VAL A 108 -1.31 -21.67 4.67
C VAL A 108 0.11 -21.45 5.21
N PRO A 109 0.33 -21.61 6.52
CA PRO A 109 1.66 -21.53 7.13
C PRO A 109 2.57 -22.70 6.67
N ASP A 110 3.89 -22.52 6.76
CA ASP A 110 4.90 -23.53 6.39
C ASP A 110 5.54 -24.19 7.62
N ALA A 111 5.36 -23.60 8.81
CA ALA A 111 6.02 -24.02 10.04
C ALA A 111 5.16 -23.73 11.28
N THR A 112 5.73 -23.90 12.47
CA THR A 112 5.07 -23.52 13.72
C THR A 112 5.00 -21.99 13.86
N PRO A 113 4.03 -21.46 14.61
CA PRO A 113 3.92 -20.01 14.85
C PRO A 113 5.21 -19.41 15.43
N GLU A 114 5.92 -20.14 16.29
CA GLU A 114 7.16 -19.71 16.94
C GLU A 114 8.32 -19.60 15.94
N GLU A 115 8.42 -20.56 15.02
CA GLU A 115 9.44 -20.55 13.97
C GLU A 115 9.21 -19.41 12.99
N GLU A 116 7.99 -19.26 12.48
CA GLU A 116 7.65 -18.19 11.52
C GLU A 116 7.80 -16.80 12.16
N TRP A 117 7.41 -16.67 13.44
CA TRP A 117 7.62 -15.43 14.19
C TRP A 117 9.11 -15.07 14.30
N ALA A 118 9.95 -16.04 14.68
CA ALA A 118 11.39 -15.80 14.79
C ALA A 118 11.98 -15.37 13.43
N TRP A 119 11.64 -16.05 12.35
CA TRP A 119 12.13 -15.73 11.01
C TRP A 119 11.72 -14.34 10.54
N VAL A 120 10.45 -14.00 10.70
CA VAL A 120 9.96 -12.70 10.25
C VAL A 120 10.53 -11.54 11.07
N VAL A 121 10.70 -11.73 12.38
CA VAL A 121 11.32 -10.73 13.25
C VAL A 121 12.78 -10.50 12.84
N ASP A 122 13.55 -11.55 12.64
CA ASP A 122 14.96 -11.42 12.28
C ASP A 122 15.14 -10.82 10.88
N ALA A 123 14.35 -11.27 9.90
CA ALA A 123 14.37 -10.71 8.55
C ALA A 123 13.95 -9.22 8.54
N THR A 124 12.90 -8.86 9.29
CA THR A 124 12.47 -7.47 9.38
C THR A 124 13.49 -6.59 10.10
N ARG A 125 14.17 -7.09 11.14
CA ARG A 125 15.28 -6.39 11.81
C ARG A 125 16.43 -6.11 10.85
N GLU A 126 16.75 -7.05 9.98
CA GLU A 126 17.80 -6.87 8.98
C GLU A 126 17.43 -5.80 7.96
N CYS A 127 16.18 -5.76 7.50
CA CYS A 127 15.66 -4.67 6.67
C CYS A 127 15.70 -3.34 7.43
N PHE A 128 15.23 -3.34 8.68
CA PHE A 128 15.20 -2.15 9.54
C PHE A 128 16.60 -1.57 9.76
N ALA A 129 17.62 -2.40 9.96
CA ALA A 129 19.01 -1.92 10.12
C ALA A 129 19.57 -1.18 8.88
N HIS A 130 18.95 -1.35 7.71
CA HIS A 130 19.29 -0.63 6.47
C HIS A 130 18.54 0.72 6.35
N ALA A 131 17.34 0.82 6.83
CA ALA A 131 16.43 1.96 6.61
C ALA A 131 16.93 3.29 7.21
N PRO A 132 17.39 3.39 8.49
CA PRO A 132 17.83 4.66 9.07
C PRO A 132 19.06 5.23 8.38
N LYS A 133 19.94 4.37 7.85
CA LYS A 133 21.12 4.80 7.08
C LYS A 133 20.74 5.49 5.78
N ARG A 134 19.51 5.34 5.36
CA ARG A 134 18.93 5.92 4.15
C ARG A 134 17.92 7.03 4.44
N GLY A 135 17.65 7.34 5.71
CA GLY A 135 16.64 8.33 6.12
C GLY A 135 15.19 7.87 5.89
N VAL A 136 14.97 6.55 5.77
CA VAL A 136 13.66 5.94 5.49
C VAL A 136 13.16 5.22 6.73
N ARG A 137 11.85 5.29 6.99
CA ARG A 137 11.17 4.53 8.05
C ARG A 137 10.51 3.28 7.46
N ILE A 138 10.23 2.30 8.29
CA ILE A 138 9.45 1.11 7.91
C ILE A 138 8.13 1.11 8.67
N ALA A 139 7.04 0.85 7.95
CA ALA A 139 5.70 0.63 8.47
C ALA A 139 5.22 -0.78 8.10
N VAL A 140 4.96 -1.63 9.10
CA VAL A 140 4.44 -2.99 8.86
C VAL A 140 2.94 -2.89 8.56
N GLU A 141 2.50 -3.48 7.46
CA GLU A 141 1.11 -3.53 7.06
C GLU A 141 0.51 -4.92 7.30
N PRO A 142 -0.57 -5.01 8.12
CA PRO A 142 -1.38 -6.22 8.21
C PRO A 142 -2.42 -6.24 7.08
N LEU A 143 -2.53 -7.37 6.38
CA LEU A 143 -3.54 -7.59 5.35
C LEU A 143 -4.68 -8.46 5.87
N ASN A 144 -5.82 -8.47 5.21
CA ASN A 144 -6.92 -9.34 5.59
C ASN A 144 -6.59 -10.83 5.40
N ARG A 145 -7.34 -11.69 6.11
CA ARG A 145 -7.16 -13.16 6.14
C ARG A 145 -7.34 -13.87 4.80
N PHE A 146 -7.94 -13.22 3.81
CA PHE A 146 -8.11 -13.78 2.48
C PHE A 146 -6.87 -13.55 1.60
N GLU A 147 -6.04 -12.58 1.97
CA GLU A 147 -4.80 -12.25 1.27
C GLU A 147 -3.55 -12.82 1.93
N THR A 148 -3.54 -12.99 3.26
CA THR A 148 -2.43 -13.63 3.97
C THR A 148 -2.90 -14.32 5.24
N TYR A 149 -2.17 -15.36 5.68
CA TYR A 149 -2.41 -15.99 6.98
C TYR A 149 -1.68 -15.27 8.13
N LEU A 150 -0.69 -14.45 7.82
CA LEU A 150 0.23 -13.86 8.81
C LEU A 150 0.01 -12.33 8.90
N PHE A 151 -0.22 -11.84 10.11
CA PHE A 151 -0.50 -10.43 10.42
C PHE A 151 -1.76 -9.88 9.73
N ASN A 152 -2.89 -10.04 10.40
CA ASN A 152 -4.17 -9.57 9.87
C ASN A 152 -4.73 -8.37 10.64
N ARG A 153 -4.25 -8.08 11.84
CA ARG A 153 -4.77 -7.04 12.72
C ARG A 153 -3.69 -6.07 13.19
N ALA A 154 -4.10 -4.85 13.52
CA ALA A 154 -3.24 -3.81 14.03
C ALA A 154 -2.37 -4.27 15.21
N ALA A 155 -2.93 -5.02 16.17
CA ALA A 155 -2.19 -5.54 17.30
C ALA A 155 -1.04 -6.48 16.91
N GLN A 156 -1.22 -7.27 15.86
CA GLN A 156 -0.19 -8.20 15.38
C GLN A 156 0.94 -7.45 14.65
N ALA A 157 0.60 -6.46 13.81
CA ALA A 157 1.59 -5.61 13.15
C ALA A 157 2.39 -4.79 14.17
N LEU A 158 1.72 -4.26 15.21
CA LEU A 158 2.38 -3.56 16.33
C LEU A 158 3.36 -4.48 17.07
N ALA A 159 2.97 -5.72 17.36
CA ALA A 159 3.85 -6.67 18.02
C ALA A 159 5.13 -6.93 17.22
N LEU A 160 5.02 -7.04 15.87
CA LEU A 160 6.20 -7.14 15.01
C LEU A 160 7.03 -5.85 15.04
N ALA A 161 6.39 -4.69 14.90
CA ALA A 161 7.08 -3.40 14.93
C ALA A 161 7.83 -3.18 16.27
N GLU A 162 7.22 -3.58 17.40
CA GLU A 162 7.84 -3.52 18.73
C GLU A 162 9.03 -4.47 18.85
N ALA A 163 8.90 -5.70 18.34
CA ALA A 163 9.99 -6.68 18.34
C ALA A 163 11.17 -6.22 17.48
N VAL A 164 10.91 -5.46 16.41
CA VAL A 164 11.97 -4.93 15.51
C VAL A 164 12.69 -3.74 16.14
N GLY A 165 11.95 -2.74 16.63
CA GLY A 165 12.57 -1.59 17.28
C GLY A 165 11.63 -0.39 17.44
N PRO A 166 12.08 0.65 18.18
CA PRO A 166 11.22 1.81 18.53
C PRO A 166 10.85 2.67 17.32
N GLU A 167 11.68 2.70 16.29
CA GLU A 167 11.47 3.50 15.07
C GLU A 167 10.75 2.71 13.95
N CYS A 168 10.35 1.46 14.21
CA CYS A 168 9.49 0.70 13.34
C CYS A 168 8.03 1.00 13.67
N GLY A 169 7.23 1.30 12.68
CA GLY A 169 5.81 1.62 12.83
C GLY A 169 4.92 0.65 12.08
N VAL A 170 3.66 1.05 11.93
CA VAL A 170 2.66 0.30 11.20
C VAL A 170 2.01 1.17 10.13
N CYS A 171 1.60 0.56 9.03
CA CYS A 171 0.62 1.07 8.10
C CYS A 171 -0.72 0.36 8.38
N LEU A 172 -1.82 1.09 8.34
CA LEU A 172 -3.15 0.50 8.48
C LEU A 172 -3.99 0.88 7.26
N ASP A 173 -4.64 -0.11 6.65
CA ASP A 173 -5.58 0.10 5.55
C ASP A 173 -7.02 -0.02 6.06
N ALA A 174 -7.86 0.97 5.77
CA ALA A 174 -9.26 1.00 6.18
C ALA A 174 -10.05 -0.21 5.67
N PHE A 175 -9.76 -0.71 4.46
CA PHE A 175 -10.41 -1.89 3.91
C PHE A 175 -10.03 -3.16 4.70
N HIS A 176 -8.75 -3.35 5.00
CA HIS A 176 -8.30 -4.50 5.80
C HIS A 176 -8.83 -4.44 7.23
N LEU A 177 -8.80 -3.27 7.86
CA LEU A 177 -9.38 -3.07 9.20
C LEU A 177 -10.88 -3.38 9.23
N ASN A 178 -11.63 -3.01 8.20
CA ASN A 178 -13.07 -3.30 8.12
C ASN A 178 -13.37 -4.81 8.11
N ILE A 179 -12.47 -5.63 7.60
CA ILE A 179 -12.64 -7.09 7.56
C ILE A 179 -12.22 -7.74 8.89
N GLU A 180 -11.13 -7.26 9.49
CA GLU A 180 -10.41 -7.97 10.57
C GLU A 180 -10.70 -7.44 11.97
N GLU A 181 -11.02 -6.15 12.10
CA GLU A 181 -11.16 -5.52 13.40
C GLU A 181 -12.63 -5.42 13.85
N ALA A 182 -12.88 -5.70 15.10
CA ALA A 182 -14.21 -5.49 15.68
C ALA A 182 -14.58 -3.99 15.72
N ASN A 183 -13.58 -3.12 15.80
CA ASN A 183 -13.72 -1.68 15.82
C ASN A 183 -12.47 -1.02 15.21
N ILE A 184 -12.61 -0.47 14.02
CA ILE A 184 -11.49 0.16 13.29
C ILE A 184 -10.93 1.39 14.01
N TYR A 185 -11.75 2.13 14.74
CA TYR A 185 -11.32 3.32 15.47
C TYR A 185 -10.43 2.96 16.66
N ASP A 186 -10.72 1.86 17.34
CA ASP A 186 -9.89 1.37 18.44
C ASP A 186 -8.56 0.80 17.91
N ALA A 187 -8.56 0.18 16.74
CA ALA A 187 -7.34 -0.25 16.06
C ALA A 187 -6.42 0.93 15.69
N ILE A 188 -7.00 2.03 15.18
CA ILE A 188 -6.26 3.28 14.90
C ILE A 188 -5.70 3.87 16.20
N ARG A 189 -6.48 3.96 17.28
CA ARG A 189 -6.01 4.45 18.60
C ARG A 189 -4.90 3.57 19.16
N LEU A 190 -5.01 2.25 19.00
CA LEU A 190 -4.00 1.29 19.44
C LEU A 190 -2.65 1.52 18.74
N ALA A 191 -2.67 1.79 17.44
CA ALA A 191 -1.46 2.13 16.68
C ALA A 191 -0.83 3.43 17.18
N GLY A 192 -1.64 4.44 17.51
CA GLY A 192 -1.20 5.68 18.11
C GLY A 192 -0.04 6.32 17.36
N LYS A 193 1.03 6.69 18.06
CA LYS A 193 2.23 7.33 17.47
C LYS A 193 3.07 6.41 16.58
N ARG A 194 2.78 5.11 16.56
CA ARG A 194 3.42 4.15 15.66
C ARG A 194 2.69 4.02 14.32
N LEU A 195 1.57 4.69 14.12
CA LEU A 195 0.92 4.80 12.83
C LEU A 195 1.75 5.74 11.94
N PHE A 196 2.44 5.20 10.95
CA PHE A 196 3.33 5.94 10.06
C PHE A 196 2.72 6.16 8.68
N ASP A 197 1.79 5.29 8.28
CA ASP A 197 1.06 5.40 7.04
C ASP A 197 -0.38 4.92 7.19
N PHE A 198 -1.28 5.42 6.33
CA PHE A 198 -2.67 5.03 6.34
C PHE A 198 -3.22 4.92 4.92
N HIS A 199 -3.59 3.69 4.53
CA HIS A 199 -4.20 3.43 3.23
C HIS A 199 -5.71 3.60 3.28
N ILE A 200 -6.27 4.17 2.22
CA ILE A 200 -7.70 4.47 2.12
C ILE A 200 -8.34 3.80 0.92
N ALA A 201 -9.29 2.94 1.20
CA ALA A 201 -10.29 2.40 0.29
C ALA A 201 -11.57 2.16 1.08
N ASP A 202 -12.73 2.19 0.44
CA ASP A 202 -13.97 1.91 1.15
C ASP A 202 -14.12 0.40 1.45
N ASN A 203 -15.12 0.02 2.24
CA ASN A 203 -15.35 -1.37 2.66
C ASN A 203 -15.51 -2.37 1.50
N ASN A 204 -15.89 -1.91 0.33
CA ASN A 204 -16.03 -2.67 -0.91
C ASN A 204 -14.83 -2.54 -1.85
N ARG A 205 -13.72 -1.95 -1.36
CA ARG A 205 -12.46 -1.66 -2.05
C ARG A 205 -12.58 -0.74 -3.28
N PHE A 206 -13.69 0.00 -3.39
CA PHE A 206 -13.80 1.18 -4.25
C PHE A 206 -13.18 2.41 -3.58
N ALA A 207 -13.22 3.55 -4.29
CA ALA A 207 -12.81 4.84 -3.75
C ALA A 207 -13.51 5.16 -2.42
N ALA A 208 -12.80 5.84 -1.52
CA ALA A 208 -13.38 6.39 -0.31
C ALA A 208 -14.61 7.24 -0.64
N GLY A 209 -15.75 6.91 -0.01
CA GLY A 209 -17.06 7.53 -0.27
C GLY A 209 -18.01 6.73 -1.15
N LEU A 210 -17.57 5.61 -1.71
CA LEU A 210 -18.41 4.70 -2.51
C LEU A 210 -18.85 3.43 -1.75
N GLY A 211 -18.63 3.38 -0.46
CA GLY A 211 -19.08 2.31 0.43
C GLY A 211 -19.80 2.85 1.66
N HIS A 212 -19.60 2.21 2.81
CA HIS A 212 -20.29 2.58 4.05
C HIS A 212 -19.35 3.00 5.20
N LEU A 213 -18.06 3.16 4.95
CA LEU A 213 -17.13 3.63 5.99
C LEU A 213 -17.43 5.07 6.36
N ASP A 214 -17.44 5.36 7.66
CA ASP A 214 -17.59 6.73 8.18
C ASP A 214 -16.24 7.47 8.12
N TRP A 215 -15.96 8.07 6.97
CA TRP A 215 -14.70 8.79 6.73
C TRP A 215 -14.51 9.98 7.68
N ALA A 216 -15.58 10.67 8.05
CA ALA A 216 -15.48 11.78 9.00
C ALA A 216 -14.97 11.28 10.36
N LYS A 217 -15.46 10.14 10.82
CA LYS A 217 -15.03 9.54 12.08
C LYS A 217 -13.63 8.91 11.98
N ILE A 218 -13.28 8.28 10.84
CA ILE A 218 -11.92 7.76 10.60
C ILE A 218 -10.91 8.91 10.67
N ILE A 219 -11.12 9.97 9.90
CA ILE A 219 -10.24 11.14 9.88
C ILE A 219 -10.20 11.83 11.25
N GLY A 220 -11.36 11.93 11.94
CA GLY A 220 -11.42 12.43 13.32
C GLY A 220 -10.54 11.62 14.28
N THR A 221 -10.55 10.28 14.17
CA THR A 221 -9.72 9.40 14.99
C THR A 221 -8.23 9.52 14.65
N LEU A 222 -7.88 9.67 13.36
CA LEU A 222 -6.50 9.95 12.96
C LEU A 222 -5.99 11.29 13.53
N LYS A 223 -6.83 12.34 13.51
CA LYS A 223 -6.52 13.64 14.15
C LYS A 223 -6.36 13.50 15.66
N GLU A 224 -7.21 12.70 16.33
CA GLU A 224 -7.16 12.43 17.77
C GLU A 224 -5.80 11.87 18.20
N ILE A 225 -5.21 10.96 17.43
CA ILE A 225 -3.91 10.36 17.72
C ILE A 225 -2.73 11.22 17.25
N GLY A 226 -3.00 12.35 16.58
CA GLY A 226 -1.99 13.26 16.03
C GLY A 226 -1.31 12.74 14.75
N TYR A 227 -1.98 11.89 13.99
CA TYR A 227 -1.47 11.44 12.70
C TYR A 227 -1.50 12.59 11.69
N ASP A 228 -0.38 12.83 11.02
CA ASP A 228 -0.22 13.90 10.00
C ASP A 228 0.51 13.41 8.73
N GLY A 229 0.48 12.11 8.48
CA GLY A 229 1.07 11.47 7.29
C GLY A 229 0.18 11.53 6.05
N ALA A 230 0.50 10.66 5.09
CA ALA A 230 -0.31 10.48 3.91
C ALA A 230 -1.59 9.70 4.19
N LEU A 231 -2.60 9.97 3.39
CA LEU A 231 -3.78 9.14 3.20
C LEU A 231 -3.66 8.58 1.78
N THR A 232 -3.12 7.38 1.68
CA THR A 232 -2.75 6.79 0.39
C THR A 232 -3.91 6.00 -0.18
N ASN A 233 -4.45 6.48 -1.31
CA ASN A 233 -5.55 5.84 -1.99
C ASN A 233 -5.13 4.49 -2.60
N GLU A 234 -5.81 3.41 -2.19
CA GLU A 234 -5.52 2.03 -2.57
C GLU A 234 -6.81 1.27 -2.92
N PHE A 235 -7.61 1.78 -3.82
CA PHE A 235 -8.77 1.04 -4.28
C PHE A 235 -8.39 -0.09 -5.25
N VAL A 236 -9.04 -1.24 -5.11
CA VAL A 236 -8.95 -2.38 -6.04
C VAL A 236 -10.38 -2.82 -6.35
N ALA A 237 -11.01 -2.09 -7.27
CA ALA A 237 -12.42 -2.33 -7.59
C ALA A 237 -12.62 -3.74 -8.18
N PRO A 238 -13.64 -4.47 -7.71
CA PRO A 238 -13.96 -5.77 -8.27
C PRO A 238 -14.42 -5.62 -9.73
N VAL A 239 -13.97 -6.53 -10.59
CA VAL A 239 -14.40 -6.58 -11.99
C VAL A 239 -15.80 -7.20 -12.06
N ASP A 240 -16.79 -6.41 -12.49
CA ASP A 240 -18.16 -6.89 -12.74
C ASP A 240 -18.48 -6.80 -14.24
N ARG A 241 -18.69 -7.95 -14.83
CA ARG A 241 -19.04 -8.13 -16.25
C ARG A 241 -20.44 -8.72 -16.46
N THR A 242 -21.28 -8.61 -15.42
CA THR A 242 -22.66 -9.10 -15.49
C THR A 242 -23.59 -8.03 -16.06
N PRO A 243 -24.79 -8.41 -16.55
CA PRO A 243 -25.80 -7.43 -16.95
C PRO A 243 -26.31 -6.53 -15.81
N ALA A 244 -26.00 -6.89 -14.56
CA ALA A 244 -26.36 -6.12 -13.36
C ALA A 244 -25.26 -5.14 -12.92
N ALA A 245 -24.16 -5.00 -13.69
CA ALA A 245 -23.05 -4.13 -13.35
C ALA A 245 -23.54 -2.69 -13.17
N ILE A 246 -23.24 -2.11 -11.99
CA ILE A 246 -23.55 -0.71 -11.68
C ILE A 246 -22.57 0.29 -12.35
N TYR A 247 -21.41 -0.21 -12.78
CA TYR A 247 -20.41 0.53 -13.53
C TYR A 247 -20.08 -0.24 -14.83
N PRO A 248 -20.95 -0.19 -15.85
CA PRO A 248 -20.78 -1.00 -17.07
C PRO A 248 -19.49 -0.67 -17.84
N ASP A 249 -18.97 0.55 -17.69
CA ASP A 249 -17.78 1.03 -18.39
C ASP A 249 -16.49 0.92 -17.54
N MET A 250 -16.53 0.16 -16.42
CA MET A 250 -15.39 0.12 -15.50
C MET A 250 -14.18 -0.67 -16.02
N VAL A 251 -14.39 -1.64 -16.89
CA VAL A 251 -13.33 -2.49 -17.43
C VAL A 251 -13.18 -2.32 -18.93
N GLU A 252 -11.96 -2.49 -19.42
CA GLU A 252 -11.69 -2.54 -20.85
C GLU A 252 -12.51 -3.66 -21.49
N THR A 253 -13.27 -3.31 -22.52
CA THR A 253 -14.19 -4.24 -23.17
C THR A 253 -13.49 -5.23 -24.08
N ASN A 254 -12.28 -4.90 -24.55
CA ASN A 254 -11.51 -5.71 -25.49
C ASN A 254 -10.14 -6.06 -24.91
N PRO A 255 -10.00 -7.19 -24.18
CA PRO A 255 -8.73 -7.60 -23.59
C PRO A 255 -7.64 -7.94 -24.62
N VAL A 256 -7.97 -8.07 -25.90
CA VAL A 256 -6.98 -8.29 -26.96
C VAL A 256 -6.19 -7.03 -27.31
N ASP A 257 -6.67 -5.85 -26.91
CA ASP A 257 -5.98 -4.57 -27.10
C ASP A 257 -4.98 -4.27 -25.96
N ILE A 258 -4.89 -5.15 -24.96
CA ILE A 258 -3.93 -5.01 -23.86
C ILE A 258 -2.56 -5.46 -24.34
N SER A 259 -1.56 -4.57 -24.22
CA SER A 259 -0.20 -4.93 -24.60
C SER A 259 0.37 -6.03 -23.68
N PRO A 260 1.34 -6.84 -24.15
CA PRO A 260 2.01 -7.83 -23.32
C PRO A 260 2.62 -7.22 -22.04
N GLU A 261 3.14 -6.00 -22.11
CA GLU A 261 3.72 -5.27 -20.99
C GLU A 261 2.65 -4.88 -19.96
N GLN A 262 1.49 -4.40 -20.40
CA GLN A 262 0.35 -4.11 -19.54
C GLN A 262 -0.20 -5.38 -18.89
N LEU A 263 -0.34 -6.47 -19.65
CA LEU A 263 -0.80 -7.75 -19.11
C LEU A 263 0.15 -8.25 -18.03
N LYS A 264 1.46 -8.18 -18.29
CA LYS A 264 2.47 -8.54 -17.31
C LYS A 264 2.37 -7.67 -16.05
N PHE A 265 2.22 -6.37 -16.21
CA PHE A 265 2.05 -5.45 -15.08
C PHE A 265 0.84 -5.83 -14.23
N ILE A 266 -0.31 -6.11 -14.86
CA ILE A 266 -1.55 -6.50 -14.18
C ILE A 266 -1.35 -7.80 -13.39
N GLN A 267 -0.67 -8.78 -13.99
CA GLN A 267 -0.38 -10.07 -13.34
C GLN A 267 0.60 -9.92 -12.18
N ASP A 268 1.65 -9.13 -12.37
CA ASP A 268 2.69 -8.92 -11.36
C ASP A 268 2.20 -8.09 -10.15
N HIS A 269 1.17 -7.24 -10.32
CA HIS A 269 0.70 -6.31 -9.29
C HIS A 269 -0.71 -6.62 -8.76
N GLY A 270 -1.38 -7.62 -9.33
CA GLY A 270 -2.78 -7.88 -8.98
C GLY A 270 -3.74 -6.76 -9.40
N SER A 271 -3.33 -5.93 -10.38
CA SER A 271 -4.12 -4.81 -10.88
C SER A 271 -5.35 -5.30 -11.65
N SER A 272 -6.38 -4.45 -11.73
CA SER A 272 -7.57 -4.71 -12.54
C SER A 272 -7.49 -4.06 -13.92
N LEU A 273 -8.27 -4.58 -14.88
CA LEU A 273 -8.42 -4.02 -16.23
C LEU A 273 -9.35 -2.80 -16.23
N LEU A 274 -9.03 -1.79 -15.43
CA LEU A 274 -9.87 -0.61 -15.29
C LEU A 274 -9.70 0.34 -16.46
N THR A 275 -10.81 0.87 -16.99
CA THR A 275 -10.76 1.96 -17.96
C THR A 275 -10.14 3.21 -17.33
N GLU A 276 -9.52 4.05 -18.17
CA GLU A 276 -8.94 5.31 -17.71
C GLU A 276 -9.99 6.21 -17.04
N LYS A 277 -11.18 6.28 -17.64
CA LYS A 277 -12.29 7.09 -17.10
C LYS A 277 -12.70 6.61 -15.72
N PHE A 278 -12.93 5.32 -15.53
CA PHE A 278 -13.33 4.77 -14.26
C PHE A 278 -12.25 5.00 -13.19
N TYR A 279 -10.98 4.75 -13.54
CA TYR A 279 -9.85 4.98 -12.65
C TYR A 279 -9.75 6.47 -12.24
N ALA A 280 -9.89 7.39 -13.18
CA ALA A 280 -9.88 8.82 -12.91
C ALA A 280 -11.04 9.25 -11.99
N ASP A 281 -12.24 8.70 -12.21
CA ASP A 281 -13.42 8.96 -11.37
C ASP A 281 -13.18 8.48 -9.93
N GLN A 282 -12.57 7.30 -9.72
CA GLN A 282 -12.22 6.81 -8.38
C GLN A 282 -11.26 7.77 -7.66
N MET A 283 -10.23 8.28 -8.36
CA MET A 283 -9.30 9.27 -7.80
C MET A 283 -10.00 10.58 -7.42
N ARG A 284 -10.87 11.08 -8.30
CA ARG A 284 -11.64 12.30 -8.06
C ARG A 284 -12.57 12.16 -6.87
N ILE A 285 -13.34 11.06 -6.80
CA ILE A 285 -14.30 10.81 -5.71
C ILE A 285 -13.58 10.71 -4.36
N THR A 286 -12.45 9.99 -4.30
CA THR A 286 -11.61 9.97 -3.09
C THR A 286 -11.22 11.39 -2.67
N ALA A 287 -10.76 12.22 -3.59
CA ALA A 287 -10.36 13.60 -3.28
C ALA A 287 -11.55 14.45 -2.79
N GLU A 288 -12.70 14.37 -3.44
CA GLU A 288 -13.94 15.06 -3.06
C GLU A 288 -14.44 14.64 -1.67
N THR A 289 -14.23 13.38 -1.28
CA THR A 289 -14.63 12.83 0.02
C THR A 289 -13.65 13.24 1.12
N ILE A 290 -12.35 13.12 0.87
CA ILE A 290 -11.33 13.21 1.92
C ILE A 290 -10.80 14.63 2.13
N LEU A 291 -10.54 15.40 1.04
CA LEU A 291 -9.96 16.74 1.20
C LEU A 291 -10.74 17.70 2.10
N PRO A 292 -12.09 17.71 2.10
CA PRO A 292 -12.85 18.55 3.02
C PRO A 292 -12.69 18.16 4.50
N LEU A 293 -12.31 16.91 4.77
CA LEU A 293 -12.18 16.38 6.14
C LEU A 293 -10.79 16.64 6.75
N ILE A 294 -9.78 16.85 5.92
CA ILE A 294 -8.39 17.05 6.39
C ILE A 294 -7.94 18.52 6.42
N LYS A 295 -8.70 19.40 5.84
CA LYS A 295 -8.51 20.87 5.86
C LYS A 295 -8.98 21.48 7.20
#